data_de4fb5b9074c9555d85d41e390fc6b45
#
_entry.id   de4fb5b9074c9555d85d41e390fc6b45
#
_cell.length_a   1.000
_cell.length_b   1.000
_cell.length_c   1.000
_cell.angle_alpha   90.00
_cell.angle_beta   90.00
_cell.angle_gamma   90.00
#
_symmetry.space_group_name_H-M   'P 1'
#
loop_
_entity.id
_entity.type
_entity.pdbx_description
1 polymer ?
#
loop_
_entity_poly.entity_id
_entity_poly.type
_entity_poly.pdbx_seq_one_letter_code
_entity_poly.pdbx_strand_id
1 'polypeptide(L)'
;MVKIVTDSTADIPPDLTADITVVPCFIQFGTTSFLDGMDITREQFYARLATGEGLPKTASPSAGMFEQVYGRIAGARDEVISLHVASALSGVCTAARVGAQAVDAERITIFDSESTTMGLGWLCLAAARCARAGLSRAQIIALLDRMKTRVHVLAAPDTLEFLRRSGRVGWASAMMGQLLHIKPVIGLYRGLVRSIDRVRTRSHSIRRLIELATELGTLESLAVLHTTAREAAAELAHQVAHLAPQPIPVVEVTPVIGTHVGPNGLGLAAVVASGE
;
A
#
# COMPACT_ATOMS: atom_id res chain seq x y z
N MET A 1 -13.70 -21.75 7.12
CA MET A 1 -12.39 -21.08 7.31
C MET A 1 -12.52 -19.61 6.93
N VAL A 2 -11.64 -18.73 7.49
CA VAL A 2 -11.60 -17.33 7.05
C VAL A 2 -10.64 -17.19 5.87
N LYS A 3 -11.11 -16.62 4.75
CA LYS A 3 -10.34 -16.32 3.56
C LYS A 3 -9.96 -14.85 3.57
N ILE A 4 -8.74 -14.55 3.13
CA ILE A 4 -8.23 -13.17 3.09
C ILE A 4 -8.16 -12.69 1.65
N VAL A 5 -8.74 -11.51 1.40
CA VAL A 5 -8.73 -10.82 0.11
C VAL A 5 -8.11 -9.43 0.31
N THR A 6 -7.38 -8.97 -0.69
CA THR A 6 -6.85 -7.60 -0.74
C THR A 6 -6.86 -7.09 -2.19
N ASP A 7 -6.37 -5.89 -2.41
CA ASP A 7 -6.10 -5.35 -3.75
C ASP A 7 -4.60 -5.18 -4.01
N SER A 8 -4.23 -4.92 -5.26
CA SER A 8 -2.82 -4.87 -5.67
C SER A 8 -2.01 -3.74 -5.04
N THR A 9 -2.65 -2.78 -4.35
CA THR A 9 -1.92 -1.73 -3.63
C THR A 9 -1.28 -2.19 -2.31
N ALA A 10 -1.47 -3.46 -1.92
CA ALA A 10 -0.90 -4.01 -0.68
C ALA A 10 0.62 -4.24 -0.78
N ASP A 11 1.18 -4.27 -1.98
CA ASP A 11 2.62 -4.45 -2.27
C ASP A 11 3.26 -5.67 -1.58
N ILE A 12 2.47 -6.70 -1.26
CA ILE A 12 2.96 -7.90 -0.59
C ILE A 12 3.92 -8.64 -1.54
N PRO A 13 5.13 -9.00 -1.09
CA PRO A 13 6.03 -9.85 -1.86
C PRO A 13 5.37 -11.16 -2.30
N PRO A 14 5.59 -11.63 -3.54
CA PRO A 14 4.90 -12.81 -4.09
C PRO A 14 5.04 -14.08 -3.25
N ASP A 15 6.19 -14.28 -2.61
CA ASP A 15 6.48 -15.40 -1.72
C ASP A 15 5.67 -15.40 -0.42
N LEU A 16 5.06 -14.26 -0.06
CA LEU A 16 4.23 -14.09 1.14
C LEU A 16 2.73 -14.10 0.86
N THR A 17 2.29 -14.22 -0.40
CA THR A 17 0.88 -14.09 -0.81
C THR A 17 0.10 -15.41 -0.83
N ALA A 18 0.68 -16.56 -0.49
CA ALA A 18 0.10 -17.89 -0.69
C ALA A 18 -1.34 -18.06 -0.16
N ASP A 19 -1.69 -17.39 0.94
CA ASP A 19 -3.01 -17.49 1.58
C ASP A 19 -3.86 -16.21 1.40
N ILE A 20 -3.49 -15.36 0.45
CA ILE A 20 -4.13 -14.06 0.22
C ILE A 20 -4.55 -13.96 -1.24
N THR A 21 -5.83 -13.72 -1.48
CA THR A 21 -6.32 -13.46 -2.83
C THR A 21 -6.20 -11.98 -3.15
N VAL A 22 -5.47 -11.64 -4.22
CA VAL A 22 -5.26 -10.25 -4.64
C VAL A 22 -6.19 -9.92 -5.82
N VAL A 23 -6.98 -8.86 -5.70
CA VAL A 23 -7.80 -8.30 -6.77
C VAL A 23 -7.02 -7.17 -7.44
N PRO A 24 -6.66 -7.30 -8.73
CA PRO A 24 -5.84 -6.30 -9.40
C PRO A 24 -6.61 -5.00 -9.66
N CYS A 25 -5.97 -3.86 -9.36
CA CYS A 25 -6.40 -2.56 -9.81
C CYS A 25 -6.02 -2.34 -11.29
N PHE A 26 -6.50 -1.27 -11.90
CA PHE A 26 -6.17 -0.90 -13.28
C PHE A 26 -5.14 0.21 -13.35
N ILE A 27 -4.26 0.11 -14.34
CA ILE A 27 -3.38 1.18 -14.79
C ILE A 27 -3.79 1.56 -16.22
N GLN A 28 -3.89 2.84 -16.50
CA GLN A 28 -4.28 3.37 -17.81
C GLN A 28 -3.18 4.25 -18.38
N PHE A 29 -2.71 3.91 -19.59
CA PHE A 29 -1.88 4.77 -20.43
C PHE A 29 -2.71 5.21 -21.64
N GLY A 30 -3.03 6.50 -21.72
CA GLY A 30 -3.94 7.01 -22.75
C GLY A 30 -5.30 6.31 -22.69
N THR A 31 -5.66 5.57 -23.75
CA THR A 31 -6.91 4.81 -23.87
C THR A 31 -6.77 3.33 -23.49
N THR A 32 -5.55 2.85 -23.25
CA THR A 32 -5.28 1.44 -22.95
C THR A 32 -5.24 1.20 -21.46
N SER A 33 -6.00 0.21 -20.99
CA SER A 33 -6.06 -0.22 -19.58
C SER A 33 -5.36 -1.56 -19.40
N PHE A 34 -4.64 -1.71 -18.31
CA PHE A 34 -3.90 -2.91 -17.91
C PHE A 34 -4.28 -3.30 -16.50
N LEU A 35 -4.42 -4.59 -16.24
CA LEU A 35 -4.51 -5.14 -14.88
C LEU A 35 -3.12 -5.19 -14.24
N ASP A 36 -3.00 -4.60 -13.07
CA ASP A 36 -1.77 -4.54 -12.29
C ASP A 36 -1.25 -5.92 -11.92
N GLY A 37 -0.02 -6.24 -12.34
CA GLY A 37 0.63 -7.53 -12.10
C GLY A 37 0.11 -8.70 -12.96
N MET A 38 -0.88 -8.45 -13.84
CA MET A 38 -1.42 -9.45 -14.79
C MET A 38 -1.09 -9.07 -16.24
N ASP A 39 -1.54 -7.89 -16.70
CA ASP A 39 -1.33 -7.42 -18.07
C ASP A 39 -0.07 -6.57 -18.20
N ILE A 40 0.43 -6.03 -17.10
CA ILE A 40 1.64 -5.24 -17.05
C ILE A 40 2.45 -5.59 -15.79
N THR A 41 3.74 -5.91 -15.98
CA THR A 41 4.68 -6.13 -14.87
C THR A 41 5.19 -4.80 -14.31
N ARG A 42 5.77 -4.82 -13.10
CA ARG A 42 6.44 -3.65 -12.51
C ARG A 42 7.52 -3.10 -13.44
N GLU A 43 8.38 -3.97 -13.95
CA GLU A 43 9.45 -3.61 -14.87
C GLU A 43 8.92 -2.92 -16.13
N GLN A 44 7.91 -3.50 -16.79
CA GLN A 44 7.28 -2.90 -17.99
C GLN A 44 6.65 -1.55 -17.69
N PHE A 45 5.99 -1.41 -16.53
CA PHE A 45 5.39 -0.15 -16.11
C PHE A 45 6.45 0.94 -15.91
N TYR A 46 7.49 0.65 -15.14
CA TYR A 46 8.53 1.64 -14.86
C TYR A 46 9.36 1.99 -16.08
N ALA A 47 9.58 1.06 -17.01
CA ALA A 47 10.19 1.34 -18.30
C ALA A 47 9.35 2.35 -19.10
N ARG A 48 8.03 2.16 -19.19
CA ARG A 48 7.12 3.12 -19.85
C ARG A 48 7.07 4.48 -19.15
N LEU A 49 7.08 4.47 -17.83
CA LEU A 49 7.09 5.71 -17.05
C LEU A 49 8.37 6.54 -17.33
N ALA A 50 9.50 5.87 -17.53
CA ALA A 50 10.78 6.51 -17.84
C ALA A 50 10.84 7.10 -19.27
N THR A 51 10.14 6.50 -20.26
CA THR A 51 10.11 7.02 -21.64
C THR A 51 9.21 8.24 -21.80
N GLY A 52 8.40 8.57 -20.80
CA GLY A 52 7.48 9.71 -20.87
C GLY A 52 6.28 9.49 -21.80
N GLU A 53 5.91 8.26 -22.12
CA GLU A 53 4.74 7.88 -22.95
C GLU A 53 3.39 8.32 -22.37
N GLY A 54 3.36 9.43 -21.69
CA GLY A 54 2.19 9.96 -21.01
C GLY A 54 2.16 9.61 -19.53
N LEU A 55 1.35 10.34 -18.79
CA LEU A 55 1.19 10.09 -17.36
C LEU A 55 0.12 9.02 -17.14
N PRO A 56 0.45 7.91 -16.48
CA PRO A 56 -0.52 6.89 -16.19
C PRO A 56 -1.60 7.41 -15.22
N LYS A 57 -2.77 6.77 -15.27
CA LYS A 57 -3.86 6.92 -14.31
C LYS A 57 -4.17 5.56 -13.70
N THR A 58 -4.86 5.56 -12.58
CA THR A 58 -5.31 4.32 -11.93
C THR A 58 -6.82 4.29 -11.84
N ALA A 59 -7.41 3.09 -11.88
CA ALA A 59 -8.79 2.87 -11.57
C ALA A 59 -8.96 1.68 -10.62
N SER A 60 -9.99 1.76 -9.78
CA SER A 60 -10.35 0.67 -8.87
C SER A 60 -10.90 -0.52 -9.66
N PRO A 61 -10.78 -1.75 -9.14
CA PRO A 61 -11.53 -2.90 -9.66
C PRO A 61 -13.02 -2.62 -9.64
N SER A 62 -13.77 -3.18 -10.57
CA SER A 62 -15.22 -3.06 -10.56
C SER A 62 -15.86 -3.94 -9.48
N ALA A 63 -17.10 -3.62 -9.09
CA ALA A 63 -17.90 -4.46 -8.19
C ALA A 63 -18.06 -5.90 -8.72
N GLY A 64 -18.24 -6.05 -10.05
CA GLY A 64 -18.34 -7.37 -10.69
C GLY A 64 -17.05 -8.20 -10.60
N MET A 65 -15.86 -7.59 -10.57
CA MET A 65 -14.62 -8.32 -10.32
C MET A 65 -14.58 -8.86 -8.88
N PHE A 66 -15.00 -8.08 -7.91
CA PHE A 66 -15.11 -8.52 -6.52
C PHE A 66 -16.17 -9.62 -6.36
N GLU A 67 -17.34 -9.49 -6.97
CA GLU A 67 -18.39 -10.51 -7.01
C GLU A 67 -17.85 -11.84 -7.52
N GLN A 68 -17.14 -11.83 -8.65
CA GLN A 68 -16.52 -13.03 -9.23
C GLN A 68 -15.46 -13.66 -8.28
N VAL A 69 -14.63 -12.83 -7.65
CA VAL A 69 -13.63 -13.32 -6.71
C VAL A 69 -14.30 -13.93 -5.49
N TYR A 70 -15.24 -13.23 -4.87
CA TYR A 70 -15.95 -13.72 -3.68
C TYR A 70 -16.73 -14.99 -3.97
N GLY A 71 -17.43 -15.07 -5.12
CA GLY A 71 -18.16 -16.26 -5.55
C GLY A 71 -17.27 -17.49 -5.74
N ARG A 72 -15.99 -17.30 -6.13
CA ARG A 72 -15.05 -18.41 -6.32
C ARG A 72 -14.41 -18.90 -5.02
N ILE A 73 -14.12 -17.98 -4.08
CA ILE A 73 -13.35 -18.32 -2.86
C ILE A 73 -14.22 -18.64 -1.66
N ALA A 74 -15.44 -18.09 -1.61
CA ALA A 74 -16.37 -18.36 -0.51
C ALA A 74 -17.08 -19.68 -0.72
N GLY A 75 -16.54 -20.76 -0.18
CA GLY A 75 -17.27 -22.01 -0.02
C GLY A 75 -18.50 -21.85 0.88
N ALA A 76 -19.38 -22.86 0.90
CA ALA A 76 -20.68 -22.80 1.63
C ALA A 76 -20.57 -22.44 3.14
N ARG A 77 -19.39 -22.60 3.73
CA ARG A 77 -19.12 -22.34 5.16
C ARG A 77 -17.94 -21.40 5.41
N ASP A 78 -17.36 -20.82 4.34
CA ASP A 78 -16.21 -19.93 4.48
C ASP A 78 -16.68 -18.49 4.74
N GLU A 79 -15.95 -17.78 5.57
CA GLU A 79 -16.08 -16.35 5.78
C GLU A 79 -14.94 -15.63 5.07
N VAL A 80 -15.14 -14.39 4.66
CA VAL A 80 -14.14 -13.58 3.97
C VAL A 80 -13.87 -12.29 4.75
N ILE A 81 -12.60 -11.95 4.92
CA ILE A 81 -12.16 -10.61 5.30
C ILE A 81 -11.44 -10.02 4.10
N SER A 82 -12.00 -8.95 3.55
CA SER A 82 -11.47 -8.24 2.39
C SER A 82 -10.88 -6.89 2.84
N LEU A 83 -9.54 -6.85 2.93
CA LEU A 83 -8.80 -5.69 3.41
C LEU A 83 -8.32 -4.86 2.23
N HIS A 84 -8.58 -3.57 2.26
CA HIS A 84 -8.32 -2.70 1.11
C HIS A 84 -7.60 -1.42 1.48
N VAL A 85 -7.01 -0.82 0.44
CA VAL A 85 -6.44 0.52 0.50
C VAL A 85 -7.43 1.51 1.12
N ALA A 86 -6.89 2.48 1.86
CA ALA A 86 -7.67 3.52 2.52
C ALA A 86 -8.78 4.09 1.63
N SER A 87 -10.00 4.10 2.12
CA SER A 87 -11.17 4.63 1.41
C SER A 87 -11.04 6.12 1.07
N ALA A 88 -10.24 6.86 1.84
CA ALA A 88 -9.91 8.25 1.55
C ALA A 88 -9.02 8.43 0.31
N LEU A 89 -8.33 7.38 -0.15
CA LEU A 89 -7.43 7.40 -1.32
C LEU A 89 -8.06 6.76 -2.55
N SER A 90 -9.00 5.82 -2.38
CA SER A 90 -9.52 5.00 -3.48
C SER A 90 -10.94 4.51 -3.24
N GLY A 91 -11.70 4.31 -4.33
CA GLY A 91 -13.02 3.70 -4.32
C GLY A 91 -13.05 2.18 -4.14
N VAL A 92 -11.92 1.52 -3.92
CA VAL A 92 -11.81 0.05 -3.83
C VAL A 92 -12.72 -0.53 -2.75
N CYS A 93 -12.72 0.03 -1.52
CA CYS A 93 -13.62 -0.41 -0.45
C CYS A 93 -15.11 -0.33 -0.85
N THR A 94 -15.49 0.69 -1.62
CA THR A 94 -16.87 0.84 -2.08
C THR A 94 -17.22 -0.24 -3.13
N ALA A 95 -16.34 -0.47 -4.11
CA ALA A 95 -16.53 -1.51 -5.12
C ALA A 95 -16.59 -2.92 -4.48
N ALA A 96 -15.68 -3.18 -3.52
CA ALA A 96 -15.66 -4.44 -2.77
C ALA A 96 -16.96 -4.67 -1.97
N ARG A 97 -17.51 -3.61 -1.34
CA ARG A 97 -18.78 -3.69 -0.61
C ARG A 97 -19.96 -4.00 -1.51
N VAL A 98 -20.03 -3.38 -2.68
CA VAL A 98 -21.07 -3.69 -3.68
C VAL A 98 -20.95 -5.12 -4.18
N GLY A 99 -19.73 -5.60 -4.48
CA GLY A 99 -19.51 -6.99 -4.88
C GLY A 99 -19.86 -8.00 -3.78
N ALA A 100 -19.60 -7.65 -2.50
CA ALA A 100 -19.99 -8.50 -1.37
C ALA A 100 -21.50 -8.62 -1.19
N GLN A 101 -22.24 -7.53 -1.43
CA GLN A 101 -23.71 -7.52 -1.39
C GLN A 101 -24.33 -8.45 -2.45
N ALA A 102 -23.69 -8.57 -3.61
CA ALA A 102 -24.16 -9.44 -4.68
C ALA A 102 -23.94 -10.94 -4.40
N VAL A 103 -23.03 -11.30 -3.48
CA VAL A 103 -22.73 -12.70 -3.12
C VAL A 103 -23.31 -13.05 -1.75
N ASP A 104 -22.78 -12.49 -0.69
CA ASP A 104 -23.22 -12.74 0.69
C ASP A 104 -22.61 -11.71 1.65
N ALA A 105 -23.36 -10.65 1.93
CA ALA A 105 -22.90 -9.55 2.78
C ALA A 105 -22.69 -9.95 4.25
N GLU A 106 -23.32 -11.04 4.74
CA GLU A 106 -23.18 -11.48 6.14
C GLU A 106 -21.85 -12.21 6.36
N ARG A 107 -21.37 -12.94 5.35
CA ARG A 107 -20.11 -13.70 5.43
C ARG A 107 -18.90 -12.95 4.95
N ILE A 108 -19.05 -11.82 4.28
CA ILE A 108 -17.95 -11.03 3.70
C ILE A 108 -17.83 -9.70 4.44
N THR A 109 -16.73 -9.52 5.17
CA THR A 109 -16.44 -8.28 5.88
C THR A 109 -15.45 -7.45 5.08
N ILE A 110 -15.80 -6.20 4.75
CA ILE A 110 -14.90 -5.26 4.10
C ILE A 110 -14.20 -4.42 5.17
N PHE A 111 -12.88 -4.49 5.20
CA PHE A 111 -12.03 -3.79 6.15
C PHE A 111 -11.26 -2.65 5.46
N ASP A 112 -11.53 -1.42 5.87
CA ASP A 112 -10.74 -0.25 5.47
C ASP A 112 -9.45 -0.21 6.31
N SER A 113 -8.32 -0.43 5.65
CA SER A 113 -7.03 -0.46 6.33
C SER A 113 -6.57 0.91 6.82
N GLU A 114 -7.16 1.99 6.33
CA GLU A 114 -6.65 3.36 6.47
C GLU A 114 -5.17 3.47 6.07
N SER A 115 -4.70 2.55 5.24
CA SER A 115 -3.31 2.42 4.83
C SER A 115 -3.19 2.11 3.33
N THR A 116 -1.97 1.92 2.85
CA THR A 116 -1.63 1.50 1.50
C THR A 116 -0.26 0.81 1.52
N THR A 117 0.18 0.31 0.37
CA THR A 117 1.47 -0.36 0.22
C THR A 117 1.69 -1.43 1.31
N MET A 118 2.91 -1.69 1.76
CA MET A 118 3.16 -2.67 2.83
C MET A 118 2.52 -2.32 4.18
N GLY A 119 2.00 -1.10 4.37
CA GLY A 119 1.16 -0.81 5.54
C GLY A 119 -0.16 -1.60 5.51
N LEU A 120 -0.81 -1.69 4.34
CA LEU A 120 -1.92 -2.62 4.09
C LEU A 120 -1.41 -4.06 4.08
N GLY A 121 -0.24 -4.31 3.46
CA GLY A 121 0.39 -5.63 3.38
C GLY A 121 0.59 -6.27 4.75
N TRP A 122 1.08 -5.53 5.74
CA TRP A 122 1.26 -6.03 7.11
C TRP A 122 -0.06 -6.46 7.77
N LEU A 123 -1.13 -5.71 7.56
CA LEU A 123 -2.47 -6.09 8.04
C LEU A 123 -2.96 -7.37 7.36
N CYS A 124 -2.77 -7.50 6.05
CA CYS A 124 -3.14 -8.70 5.30
C CYS A 124 -2.37 -9.93 5.79
N LEU A 125 -1.05 -9.80 5.99
CA LEU A 125 -0.20 -10.89 6.49
C LEU A 125 -0.58 -11.31 7.91
N ALA A 126 -0.91 -10.34 8.78
CA ALA A 126 -1.40 -10.64 10.13
C ALA A 126 -2.75 -11.38 10.08
N ALA A 127 -3.69 -10.92 9.25
CA ALA A 127 -4.97 -11.57 9.05
C ALA A 127 -4.82 -13.01 8.54
N ALA A 128 -3.95 -13.23 7.54
CA ALA A 128 -3.70 -14.56 6.99
C ALA A 128 -3.07 -15.51 8.01
N ARG A 129 -2.12 -15.04 8.83
CA ARG A 129 -1.54 -15.82 9.93
C ARG A 129 -2.61 -16.24 10.96
N CYS A 130 -3.47 -15.29 11.37
CA CYS A 130 -4.56 -15.57 12.30
C CYS A 130 -5.60 -16.53 11.73
N ALA A 131 -5.96 -16.38 10.46
CA ALA A 131 -6.89 -17.30 9.77
C ALA A 131 -6.33 -18.72 9.70
N ARG A 132 -5.03 -18.87 9.41
CA ARG A 132 -4.31 -20.15 9.41
C ARG A 132 -4.26 -20.77 10.80
N ALA A 133 -4.14 -19.96 11.84
CA ALA A 133 -4.19 -20.40 13.24
C ALA A 133 -5.60 -20.74 13.72
N GLY A 134 -6.64 -20.60 12.87
CA GLY A 134 -8.02 -20.98 13.18
C GLY A 134 -8.80 -19.92 13.99
N LEU A 135 -8.34 -18.68 14.06
CA LEU A 135 -9.11 -17.62 14.71
C LEU A 135 -10.40 -17.32 13.93
N SER A 136 -11.45 -16.97 14.65
CA SER A 136 -12.71 -16.54 14.06
C SER A 136 -12.58 -15.16 13.38
N ARG A 137 -13.47 -14.87 12.45
CA ARG A 137 -13.55 -13.56 11.77
C ARG A 137 -13.59 -12.40 12.76
N ALA A 138 -14.40 -12.51 13.81
CA ALA A 138 -14.52 -11.47 14.84
C ALA A 138 -13.19 -11.23 15.60
N GLN A 139 -12.45 -12.30 15.93
CA GLN A 139 -11.15 -12.17 16.58
C GLN A 139 -10.11 -11.52 15.67
N ILE A 140 -10.11 -11.89 14.38
CA ILE A 140 -9.21 -11.30 13.40
C ILE A 140 -9.51 -9.80 13.21
N ILE A 141 -10.76 -9.42 13.05
CA ILE A 141 -11.15 -8.00 12.93
C ILE A 141 -10.73 -7.20 14.16
N ALA A 142 -10.98 -7.72 15.37
CA ALA A 142 -10.57 -7.05 16.61
C ALA A 142 -9.03 -6.87 16.71
N LEU A 143 -8.25 -7.83 16.19
CA LEU A 143 -6.80 -7.70 16.10
C LEU A 143 -6.41 -6.62 15.08
N LEU A 144 -7.01 -6.63 13.89
CA LEU A 144 -6.73 -5.66 12.83
C LEU A 144 -7.07 -4.22 13.26
N ASP A 145 -8.17 -4.01 13.98
CA ASP A 145 -8.55 -2.68 14.50
C ASP A 145 -7.49 -2.12 15.48
N ARG A 146 -6.93 -2.98 16.33
CA ARG A 146 -5.82 -2.58 17.21
C ARG A 146 -4.52 -2.37 16.45
N MET A 147 -4.21 -3.25 15.48
CA MET A 147 -2.99 -3.17 14.70
C MET A 147 -2.98 -1.94 13.78
N LYS A 148 -4.12 -1.60 13.19
CA LYS A 148 -4.28 -0.46 12.26
C LYS A 148 -3.75 0.85 12.84
N THR A 149 -3.92 1.10 14.13
CA THR A 149 -3.46 2.32 14.80
C THR A 149 -1.94 2.38 14.98
N ARG A 150 -1.25 1.25 14.83
CA ARG A 150 0.20 1.11 14.96
C ARG A 150 0.94 1.03 13.63
N VAL A 151 0.19 1.02 12.51
CA VAL A 151 0.75 1.00 11.16
C VAL A 151 1.14 2.41 10.74
N HIS A 152 2.38 2.56 10.30
CA HIS A 152 2.92 3.81 9.79
C HIS A 152 3.49 3.60 8.39
N VAL A 153 3.16 4.50 7.47
CA VAL A 153 3.75 4.55 6.13
C VAL A 153 4.38 5.93 5.96
N LEU A 154 5.67 5.93 5.70
CA LEU A 154 6.49 7.13 5.49
C LEU A 154 7.08 7.06 4.08
N ALA A 155 7.14 8.18 3.37
CA ALA A 155 7.75 8.20 2.04
C ALA A 155 8.47 9.51 1.75
N ALA A 156 9.53 9.41 0.96
CA ALA A 156 10.27 10.49 0.35
C ALA A 156 10.21 10.34 -1.18
N PRO A 157 9.12 10.80 -1.83
CA PRO A 157 9.06 10.89 -3.28
C PRO A 157 10.17 11.81 -3.81
N ASP A 158 10.63 11.58 -5.02
CA ASP A 158 11.62 12.48 -5.63
C ASP A 158 11.00 13.84 -5.98
N THR A 159 9.71 13.86 -6.25
CA THR A 159 8.93 15.07 -6.55
C THR A 159 7.48 14.91 -6.09
N LEU A 160 6.78 16.01 -5.84
CA LEU A 160 5.34 16.03 -5.58
C LEU A 160 4.48 16.00 -6.85
N GLU A 161 5.09 16.05 -8.02
CA GLU A 161 4.37 16.20 -9.30
C GLU A 161 3.35 15.09 -9.53
N PHE A 162 3.73 13.83 -9.31
CA PHE A 162 2.85 12.67 -9.48
C PHE A 162 1.70 12.67 -8.49
N LEU A 163 1.97 12.94 -7.22
CA LEU A 163 0.94 13.05 -6.17
C LEU A 163 -0.03 14.19 -6.46
N ARG A 164 0.48 15.36 -6.87
CA ARG A 164 -0.33 16.52 -7.24
C ARG A 164 -1.26 16.20 -8.42
N ARG A 165 -0.72 15.61 -9.48
CA ARG A 165 -1.48 15.27 -10.70
C ARG A 165 -2.53 14.19 -10.45
N SER A 166 -2.25 13.27 -9.55
CA SER A 166 -3.19 12.21 -9.19
C SER A 166 -4.37 12.67 -8.34
N GLY A 167 -4.29 13.88 -7.75
CA GLY A 167 -5.35 14.45 -6.92
C GLY A 167 -5.54 13.82 -5.54
N ARG A 168 -4.65 12.88 -5.12
CA ARG A 168 -4.73 12.21 -3.80
C ARG A 168 -4.10 13.04 -2.67
N VAL A 169 -3.50 14.17 -3.01
CA VAL A 169 -2.83 15.06 -2.06
C VAL A 169 -3.30 16.50 -2.30
N GLY A 170 -4.46 16.85 -1.72
CA GLY A 170 -5.11 18.16 -1.95
C GLY A 170 -4.21 19.34 -1.57
N TRP A 171 -3.40 19.24 -0.50
CA TRP A 171 -2.47 20.31 -0.10
C TRP A 171 -1.32 20.50 -1.11
N ALA A 172 -0.94 19.50 -1.88
CA ALA A 172 0.09 19.64 -2.92
C ALA A 172 -0.39 20.53 -4.09
N SER A 173 -1.68 20.51 -4.36
CA SER A 173 -2.28 21.38 -5.40
C SER A 173 -2.23 22.85 -5.03
N ALA A 174 -2.32 23.19 -3.73
CA ALA A 174 -2.23 24.55 -3.23
C ALA A 174 -0.80 25.15 -3.28
N MET A 175 0.22 24.33 -3.55
CA MET A 175 1.62 24.72 -3.56
C MET A 175 2.17 25.08 -4.95
N MET A 176 1.32 25.47 -5.90
CA MET A 176 1.75 25.88 -7.25
C MET A 176 2.84 26.96 -7.19
N GLY A 177 3.96 26.70 -7.87
CA GLY A 177 5.10 27.62 -7.96
C GLY A 177 6.24 27.42 -6.94
N GLN A 178 6.02 26.73 -5.82
CA GLN A 178 7.05 26.50 -4.79
C GLN A 178 7.71 25.11 -4.86
N LEU A 179 7.30 24.26 -5.81
CA LEU A 179 7.69 22.85 -5.89
C LEU A 179 9.04 22.59 -6.56
N LEU A 180 9.62 23.55 -7.25
CA LEU A 180 10.95 23.41 -7.86
C LEU A 180 12.00 23.40 -6.73
N HIS A 181 12.74 22.29 -6.62
CA HIS A 181 13.83 22.10 -5.65
C HIS A 181 13.44 21.65 -4.23
N ILE A 182 12.20 21.17 -4.01
CA ILE A 182 11.82 20.56 -2.73
C ILE A 182 11.78 19.04 -2.86
N LYS A 183 12.39 18.35 -1.91
CA LYS A 183 12.25 16.89 -1.68
C LYS A 183 11.29 16.71 -0.50
N PRO A 184 10.05 16.27 -0.76
CA PRO A 184 9.05 16.13 0.29
C PRO A 184 9.31 14.87 1.14
N VAL A 185 8.96 14.96 2.41
CA VAL A 185 8.76 13.80 3.28
C VAL A 185 7.29 13.78 3.68
N ILE A 186 6.63 12.69 3.40
CA ILE A 186 5.20 12.52 3.63
C ILE A 186 4.94 11.30 4.51
N GLY A 187 3.81 11.28 5.16
CA GLY A 187 3.32 10.13 5.91
C GLY A 187 1.84 9.92 5.68
N LEU A 188 1.39 8.70 5.88
CA LEU A 188 -0.02 8.36 5.87
C LEU A 188 -0.55 8.36 7.31
N TYR A 189 -1.60 9.09 7.55
CA TYR A 189 -2.26 9.17 8.83
C TYR A 189 -3.77 9.06 8.67
N ARG A 190 -4.36 8.01 9.23
CA ARG A 190 -5.80 7.70 9.11
C ARG A 190 -6.28 7.76 7.67
N GLY A 191 -5.55 7.11 6.77
CA GLY A 191 -5.85 7.07 5.35
C GLY A 191 -5.56 8.34 4.55
N LEU A 192 -5.05 9.40 5.17
CA LEU A 192 -4.76 10.67 4.51
C LEU A 192 -3.25 10.93 4.40
N VAL A 193 -2.79 11.31 3.21
CA VAL A 193 -1.41 11.72 3.00
C VAL A 193 -1.17 13.10 3.62
N ARG A 194 -0.19 13.19 4.53
CA ARG A 194 0.22 14.41 5.22
C ARG A 194 1.65 14.78 4.83
N SER A 195 1.90 16.08 4.67
CA SER A 195 3.28 16.59 4.60
C SER A 195 3.87 16.57 6.00
N ILE A 196 4.99 15.88 6.17
CA ILE A 196 5.73 15.84 7.42
C ILE A 196 6.84 16.90 7.37
N ASP A 197 7.64 16.86 6.28
CA ASP A 197 8.78 17.75 6.14
C ASP A 197 9.01 18.12 4.66
N ARG A 198 9.84 19.15 4.43
CA ARG A 198 10.22 19.66 3.12
C ARG A 198 11.69 20.00 3.14
N VAL A 199 12.49 19.12 2.59
CA VAL A 199 13.95 19.31 2.56
C VAL A 199 14.40 19.65 1.14
N ARG A 200 15.65 20.07 0.98
CA ARG A 200 16.16 20.53 -0.34
C ARG A 200 16.96 19.45 -1.08
N THR A 201 17.43 18.42 -0.39
CA THR A 201 18.27 17.38 -1.01
C THR A 201 17.72 15.99 -0.72
N ARG A 202 18.00 15.05 -1.62
CA ARG A 202 17.62 13.66 -1.46
C ARG A 202 18.26 13.03 -0.22
N SER A 203 19.54 13.33 0.06
CA SER A 203 20.22 12.81 1.24
C SER A 203 19.54 13.27 2.53
N HIS A 204 19.05 14.51 2.59
CA HIS A 204 18.28 15.00 3.74
C HIS A 204 16.91 14.31 3.85
N SER A 205 16.22 14.00 2.74
CA SER A 205 14.94 13.30 2.80
C SER A 205 15.12 11.85 3.28
N ILE A 206 16.17 11.17 2.87
CA ILE A 206 16.49 9.81 3.35
C ILE A 206 16.82 9.84 4.84
N ARG A 207 17.69 10.75 5.28
CA ARG A 207 18.01 10.91 6.70
C ARG A 207 16.76 11.18 7.53
N ARG A 208 15.85 12.04 7.03
CA ARG A 208 14.59 12.32 7.73
C ARG A 208 13.68 11.10 7.84
N LEU A 209 13.63 10.22 6.83
CA LEU A 209 12.92 8.94 6.93
C LEU A 209 13.49 8.06 8.05
N ILE A 210 14.82 7.99 8.18
CA ILE A 210 15.48 7.20 9.23
C ILE A 210 15.18 7.78 10.61
N GLU A 211 15.27 9.09 10.78
CA GLU A 211 14.93 9.78 12.02
C GLU A 211 13.48 9.50 12.43
N LEU A 212 12.54 9.65 11.50
CA LEU A 212 11.12 9.37 11.74
C LEU A 212 10.87 7.91 12.11
N ALA A 213 11.53 6.96 11.45
CA ALA A 213 11.42 5.55 11.81
C ALA A 213 11.97 5.27 13.21
N THR A 214 13.07 5.93 13.58
CA THR A 214 13.66 5.83 14.93
C THR A 214 12.76 6.43 16.00
N GLU A 215 12.11 7.55 15.69
CA GLU A 215 11.12 8.22 16.57
C GLU A 215 9.89 7.32 16.87
N LEU A 216 9.57 6.35 16.01
CA LEU A 216 8.50 5.38 16.26
C LEU A 216 8.81 4.39 17.38
N GLY A 217 10.06 4.25 17.79
CA GLY A 217 10.51 3.32 18.84
C GLY A 217 10.64 1.88 18.33
N THR A 218 10.33 0.92 19.20
CA THR A 218 10.44 -0.51 18.85
C THR A 218 9.42 -0.91 17.80
N LEU A 219 9.88 -1.52 16.72
CA LEU A 219 9.03 -1.97 15.61
C LEU A 219 8.82 -3.49 15.67
N GLU A 220 7.59 -3.92 15.46
CA GLU A 220 7.22 -5.32 15.27
C GLU A 220 7.53 -5.78 13.85
N SER A 221 7.35 -4.90 12.86
CA SER A 221 7.61 -5.17 11.45
C SER A 221 8.06 -3.89 10.74
N LEU A 222 8.94 -4.05 9.75
CA LEU A 222 9.41 -2.95 8.92
C LEU A 222 9.65 -3.47 7.50
N ALA A 223 9.24 -2.70 6.50
CA ALA A 223 9.59 -2.89 5.09
C ALA A 223 10.17 -1.61 4.51
N VAL A 224 11.16 -1.73 3.65
CA VAL A 224 11.66 -0.65 2.82
C VAL A 224 10.98 -0.71 1.46
N LEU A 225 10.50 0.43 1.00
CA LEU A 225 9.74 0.59 -0.23
C LEU A 225 10.52 1.44 -1.23
N HIS A 226 10.43 1.11 -2.51
CA HIS A 226 11.02 1.95 -3.54
C HIS A 226 10.24 1.95 -4.85
N THR A 227 10.46 3.00 -5.65
CA THR A 227 10.12 3.07 -7.07
C THR A 227 11.42 3.26 -7.86
N THR A 228 11.84 2.24 -8.62
CA THR A 228 13.08 2.25 -9.44
C THR A 228 14.40 2.57 -8.71
N ALA A 229 14.41 2.62 -7.38
CA ALA A 229 15.58 3.04 -6.58
C ALA A 229 16.17 1.87 -5.75
N ARG A 230 16.36 0.71 -6.37
CA ARG A 230 16.73 -0.55 -5.69
C ARG A 230 17.99 -0.41 -4.84
N GLU A 231 19.06 0.19 -5.36
CA GLU A 231 20.33 0.34 -4.64
C GLU A 231 20.17 1.24 -3.41
N ALA A 232 19.51 2.40 -3.57
CA ALA A 232 19.24 3.30 -2.46
C ALA A 232 18.29 2.67 -1.41
N ALA A 233 17.37 1.80 -1.83
CA ALA A 233 16.51 1.07 -0.92
C ALA A 233 17.27 -0.01 -0.14
N ALA A 234 18.20 -0.72 -0.78
CA ALA A 234 19.07 -1.68 -0.09
C ALA A 234 19.95 -1.00 0.96
N GLU A 235 20.52 0.15 0.63
CA GLU A 235 21.29 0.97 1.58
C GLU A 235 20.42 1.46 2.74
N LEU A 236 19.19 1.95 2.45
CA LEU A 236 18.25 2.34 3.49
C LEU A 236 17.90 1.16 4.40
N ALA A 237 17.66 -0.02 3.85
CA ALA A 237 17.36 -1.23 4.63
C ALA A 237 18.51 -1.58 5.59
N HIS A 238 19.75 -1.45 5.14
CA HIS A 238 20.92 -1.65 5.99
C HIS A 238 20.97 -0.62 7.14
N GLN A 239 20.70 0.65 6.85
CA GLN A 239 20.73 1.71 7.86
C GLN A 239 19.63 1.57 8.92
N VAL A 240 18.46 1.04 8.57
CA VAL A 240 17.33 0.84 9.50
C VAL A 240 17.26 -0.59 10.07
N ALA A 241 18.24 -1.45 9.77
CA ALA A 241 18.25 -2.87 10.15
C ALA A 241 18.11 -3.12 11.65
N HIS A 242 18.58 -2.18 12.46
CA HIS A 242 18.54 -2.26 13.92
C HIS A 242 17.18 -1.91 14.55
N LEU A 243 16.22 -1.39 13.75
CA LEU A 243 14.93 -0.91 14.25
C LEU A 243 13.86 -2.01 14.34
N ALA A 244 14.03 -3.13 13.63
CA ALA A 244 13.04 -4.21 13.55
C ALA A 244 13.68 -5.58 13.43
N PRO A 245 12.94 -6.68 13.74
CA PRO A 245 13.39 -8.04 13.47
C PRO A 245 13.74 -8.26 12.00
N GLN A 246 14.78 -9.02 11.73
CA GLN A 246 15.25 -9.36 10.39
C GLN A 246 14.54 -10.63 9.84
N PRO A 247 14.43 -10.80 8.53
CA PRO A 247 14.85 -9.86 7.47
C PRO A 247 13.87 -8.72 7.26
N ILE A 248 14.37 -7.53 6.86
CA ILE A 248 13.54 -6.41 6.40
C ILE A 248 13.35 -6.55 4.89
N PRO A 249 12.13 -6.79 4.39
CA PRO A 249 11.88 -6.86 2.96
C PRO A 249 12.11 -5.51 2.28
N VAL A 250 12.80 -5.55 1.12
CA VAL A 250 12.94 -4.42 0.21
C VAL A 250 11.97 -4.65 -0.94
N VAL A 251 10.97 -3.79 -1.07
CA VAL A 251 9.83 -3.98 -1.96
C VAL A 251 9.79 -2.87 -3.01
N GLU A 252 9.89 -3.25 -4.29
CA GLU A 252 9.49 -2.36 -5.37
C GLU A 252 7.97 -2.28 -5.39
N VAL A 253 7.42 -1.09 -5.21
CA VAL A 253 5.96 -0.92 -5.14
C VAL A 253 5.30 -1.19 -6.49
N THR A 254 4.03 -1.58 -6.45
CA THR A 254 3.26 -1.89 -7.66
C THR A 254 3.03 -0.67 -8.55
N PRO A 255 2.77 -0.88 -9.84
CA PRO A 255 2.41 0.16 -10.80
C PRO A 255 1.34 1.15 -10.31
N VAL A 256 0.36 0.67 -9.54
CA VAL A 256 -0.67 1.54 -8.97
C VAL A 256 -0.06 2.58 -8.03
N ILE A 257 0.78 2.15 -7.11
CA ILE A 257 1.46 3.06 -6.17
C ILE A 257 2.48 3.93 -6.93
N GLY A 258 3.24 3.33 -7.86
CA GLY A 258 4.21 4.03 -8.71
C GLY A 258 3.61 5.17 -9.53
N THR A 259 2.37 5.01 -10.01
CA THR A 259 1.60 6.07 -10.71
C THR A 259 1.45 7.33 -9.87
N HIS A 260 1.31 7.20 -8.54
CA HIS A 260 1.10 8.31 -7.63
C HIS A 260 2.39 8.87 -7.03
N VAL A 261 3.39 8.02 -6.82
CA VAL A 261 4.68 8.41 -6.20
C VAL A 261 5.69 8.89 -7.23
N GLY A 262 5.63 8.34 -8.45
CA GLY A 262 6.63 8.57 -9.49
C GLY A 262 7.93 7.76 -9.25
N PRO A 263 8.91 7.89 -10.16
CA PRO A 263 10.19 7.18 -10.05
C PRO A 263 11.05 7.73 -8.91
N ASN A 264 12.10 6.97 -8.53
CA ASN A 264 13.09 7.32 -7.51
C ASN A 264 12.53 7.60 -6.10
N GLY A 265 11.31 7.16 -5.79
CA GLY A 265 10.76 7.24 -4.44
C GLY A 265 11.42 6.24 -3.49
N LEU A 266 11.52 6.61 -2.22
CA LEU A 266 11.85 5.71 -1.11
C LEU A 266 10.79 5.82 -0.04
N GLY A 267 10.57 4.75 0.70
CA GLY A 267 9.60 4.75 1.79
C GLY A 267 9.85 3.64 2.81
N LEU A 268 9.11 3.73 3.89
CA LEU A 268 9.09 2.77 4.99
C LEU A 268 7.64 2.45 5.34
N ALA A 269 7.36 1.17 5.57
CA ALA A 269 6.11 0.73 6.13
C ALA A 269 6.38 -0.06 7.41
N ALA A 270 5.98 0.49 8.54
CA ALA A 270 6.29 -0.02 9.86
C ALA A 270 5.03 -0.38 10.65
N VAL A 271 5.18 -1.36 11.53
CA VAL A 271 4.22 -1.65 12.61
C VAL A 271 4.96 -1.44 13.93
N VAL A 272 4.49 -0.49 14.72
CA VAL A 272 5.03 -0.26 16.07
C VAL A 272 4.65 -1.41 16.98
N ALA A 273 5.57 -1.90 17.79
CA ALA A 273 5.30 -2.96 18.76
C ALA A 273 4.17 -2.54 19.72
N SER A 274 3.31 -3.50 20.10
CA SER A 274 2.38 -3.25 21.18
C SER A 274 3.17 -3.04 22.46
N GLY A 275 3.01 -1.91 23.15
CA GLY A 275 3.50 -1.77 24.51
C GLY A 275 2.94 -2.90 25.38
N GLU A 276 3.78 -3.49 26.22
CA GLU A 276 3.36 -4.43 27.25
C GLU A 276 2.37 -3.79 28.23
#